data_85585d9dab237ec42d08b87c2f29c580
#
_entry.id   85585d9dab237ec42d08b87c2f29c580
#
_cell.length_a   1.000
_cell.length_b   1.000
_cell.length_c   1.000
_cell.angle_alpha   90.00
_cell.angle_beta   90.00
_cell.angle_gamma   90.00
#
_symmetry.space_group_name_H-M   'P 1'
#
loop_
_entity.id
_entity.type
_entity.pdbx_description
1 polymer ?
#
loop_
_entity_poly.entity_id
_entity_poly.type
_entity_poly.pdbx_seq_one_letter_code
_entity_poly.pdbx_strand_id
1 'polypeptide(L)'
;DQIMMGSEGTFGILTHVTLRVFKYMPENRKKFSYVFKDWENGLNAAREIMQGEFGFPSVFRLSDPEETAVAFRLYGVADTVIDKMLSAKGYKDGKRVLMLGWSEGEKHFSKNVAKQIDKICKKHGAMYTTSIVTKGWEKGRFTDPYLREDMGDYGLMLDTLECAVNWDNFSKVYENVRRFCKSRPDTICMTHMSHFYPQGANLYFIFEAKMNDLDEYLEYQRGIMDNIQKYGAAMSHH
;
A
#
# COMPACT_ATOMS: atom_id res chain seq x y z
N ASP A 1 24.47 -13.76 3.13
CA ASP A 1 23.22 -13.33 2.44
C ASP A 1 22.84 -11.91 2.85
N GLN A 2 22.83 -11.58 4.17
CA GLN A 2 22.36 -10.30 4.70
C GLN A 2 23.11 -9.07 4.13
N ILE A 3 24.42 -9.19 3.86
CA ILE A 3 25.22 -8.10 3.29
C ILE A 3 24.87 -7.85 1.82
N MET A 4 24.51 -8.92 1.09
CA MET A 4 24.18 -8.82 -0.34
C MET A 4 22.75 -8.36 -0.59
N MET A 5 21.83 -8.62 0.34
CA MET A 5 20.45 -8.16 0.22
C MET A 5 20.39 -6.64 0.39
N GLY A 6 19.82 -5.94 -0.59
CA GLY A 6 19.75 -4.49 -0.61
C GLY A 6 21.04 -3.76 -0.98
N SER A 7 22.06 -4.48 -1.47
CA SER A 7 23.36 -3.87 -1.84
C SER A 7 23.35 -3.12 -3.18
N GLU A 8 22.30 -3.31 -3.98
CA GLU A 8 22.12 -2.62 -5.28
C GLU A 8 23.35 -2.68 -6.19
N GLY A 9 24.04 -3.82 -6.17
CA GLY A 9 25.27 -4.01 -6.97
C GLY A 9 26.55 -3.41 -6.38
N THR A 10 26.50 -2.76 -5.20
CA THR A 10 27.67 -2.13 -4.57
C THR A 10 28.77 -3.13 -4.23
N PHE A 11 28.41 -4.33 -3.80
CA PHE A 11 29.35 -5.35 -3.34
C PHE A 11 29.65 -6.45 -4.38
N GLY A 12 28.94 -6.46 -5.49
CA GLY A 12 29.15 -7.45 -6.54
C GLY A 12 27.96 -7.64 -7.46
N ILE A 13 28.13 -8.56 -8.43
CA ILE A 13 27.09 -8.92 -9.38
C ILE A 13 26.53 -10.28 -8.99
N LEU A 14 25.22 -10.36 -8.74
CA LEU A 14 24.52 -11.61 -8.48
C LEU A 14 24.30 -12.36 -9.80
N THR A 15 24.94 -13.52 -9.95
CA THR A 15 24.82 -14.36 -11.15
C THR A 15 23.83 -15.51 -10.98
N HIS A 16 23.63 -15.98 -9.76
CA HIS A 16 22.73 -17.09 -9.45
C HIS A 16 22.07 -16.87 -8.10
N VAL A 17 20.78 -17.17 -8.02
CA VAL A 17 19.99 -17.11 -6.79
C VAL A 17 19.17 -18.38 -6.64
N THR A 18 19.16 -18.96 -5.44
CA THR A 18 18.27 -20.07 -5.08
C THR A 18 17.17 -19.52 -4.17
N LEU A 19 15.92 -19.60 -4.61
CA LEU A 19 14.77 -19.09 -3.90
C LEU A 19 13.87 -20.23 -3.43
N ARG A 20 13.31 -20.06 -2.22
CA ARG A 20 12.17 -20.87 -1.78
C ARG A 20 10.92 -20.34 -2.45
N VAL A 21 10.21 -21.18 -3.18
CA VAL A 21 8.98 -20.85 -3.88
C VAL A 21 7.78 -21.63 -3.33
N PHE A 22 6.60 -21.13 -3.61
CA PHE A 22 5.33 -21.79 -3.30
C PHE A 22 4.74 -22.36 -4.58
N LYS A 23 3.95 -23.43 -4.44
CA LYS A 23 3.20 -24.00 -5.56
C LYS A 23 2.20 -22.99 -6.09
N TYR A 24 2.21 -22.73 -7.40
CA TYR A 24 1.26 -21.86 -8.07
C TYR A 24 -0.09 -22.57 -8.22
N MET A 25 -1.15 -21.99 -7.63
CA MET A 25 -2.50 -22.55 -7.61
C MET A 25 -3.56 -21.46 -7.88
N PRO A 26 -3.55 -20.83 -9.06
CA PRO A 26 -4.44 -19.69 -9.37
C PRO A 26 -5.92 -20.07 -9.33
N GLU A 27 -6.26 -21.32 -9.59
CA GLU A 27 -7.64 -21.85 -9.52
C GLU A 27 -8.22 -21.82 -8.09
N ASN A 28 -7.36 -21.80 -7.08
CA ASN A 28 -7.75 -21.75 -5.67
C ASN A 28 -7.77 -20.35 -5.09
N ARG A 29 -7.44 -19.32 -5.88
CA ARG A 29 -7.42 -17.93 -5.41
C ARG A 29 -8.76 -17.46 -4.89
N LYS A 30 -8.74 -16.84 -3.71
CA LYS A 30 -9.89 -16.16 -3.10
C LYS A 30 -9.59 -14.68 -2.99
N LYS A 31 -10.03 -13.91 -3.99
CA LYS A 31 -9.86 -12.46 -4.07
C LYS A 31 -10.87 -11.77 -3.18
N PHE A 32 -10.43 -10.73 -2.49
CA PHE A 32 -11.26 -9.90 -1.63
C PHE A 32 -10.91 -8.42 -1.80
N SER A 33 -11.88 -7.56 -1.54
CA SER A 33 -11.66 -6.15 -1.31
C SER A 33 -12.70 -5.58 -0.34
N TYR A 34 -12.27 -4.63 0.47
CA TYR A 34 -13.05 -3.98 1.52
C TYR A 34 -12.76 -2.49 1.54
N VAL A 35 -13.76 -1.69 1.89
CA VAL A 35 -13.58 -0.28 2.20
C VAL A 35 -13.87 -0.08 3.68
N PHE A 36 -12.95 0.59 4.38
CA PHE A 36 -13.10 1.02 5.77
C PHE A 36 -13.45 2.51 5.81
N LYS A 37 -14.05 2.96 6.92
CA LYS A 37 -14.44 4.36 7.10
C LYS A 37 -13.26 5.30 7.28
N ASP A 38 -12.17 4.79 7.83
CA ASP A 38 -10.96 5.55 8.15
C ASP A 38 -9.72 4.64 8.19
N TRP A 39 -8.56 5.29 8.28
CA TRP A 39 -7.26 4.65 8.31
C TRP A 39 -7.05 3.76 9.52
N GLU A 40 -7.47 4.19 10.69
CA GLU A 40 -7.25 3.46 11.94
C GLU A 40 -7.96 2.11 11.95
N ASN A 41 -9.23 2.06 11.53
CA ASN A 41 -9.95 0.80 11.39
C ASN A 41 -9.31 -0.15 10.37
N GLY A 42 -8.83 0.38 9.23
CA GLY A 42 -8.11 -0.40 8.23
C GLY A 42 -6.79 -0.96 8.76
N LEU A 43 -6.01 -0.13 9.45
CA LEU A 43 -4.73 -0.49 10.07
C LEU A 43 -4.90 -1.57 11.14
N ASN A 44 -5.86 -1.40 12.04
CA ASN A 44 -6.15 -2.38 13.10
C ASN A 44 -6.61 -3.72 12.52
N ALA A 45 -7.44 -3.71 11.46
CA ALA A 45 -7.83 -4.92 10.76
C ALA A 45 -6.63 -5.61 10.10
N ALA A 46 -5.74 -4.86 9.43
CA ALA A 46 -4.55 -5.41 8.81
C ALA A 46 -3.60 -6.05 9.83
N ARG A 47 -3.36 -5.38 10.96
CA ARG A 47 -2.57 -5.93 12.07
C ARG A 47 -3.19 -7.21 12.64
N GLU A 48 -4.50 -7.22 12.92
CA GLU A 48 -5.19 -8.40 13.45
C GLU A 48 -5.15 -9.58 12.46
N ILE A 49 -5.25 -9.32 11.14
CA ILE A 49 -5.11 -10.35 10.10
C ILE A 49 -3.72 -10.97 10.16
N MET A 50 -2.67 -10.17 10.26
CA MET A 50 -1.28 -10.66 10.23
C MET A 50 -0.85 -11.35 11.54
N GLN A 51 -1.49 -11.04 12.65
CA GLN A 51 -1.24 -11.64 13.96
C GLN A 51 -2.20 -12.79 14.29
N GLY A 52 -3.12 -13.14 13.39
CA GLY A 52 -4.20 -14.07 13.65
C GLY A 52 -3.85 -15.57 13.55
N GLU A 53 -2.62 -15.92 13.17
CA GLU A 53 -2.09 -17.32 13.09
C GLU A 53 -2.92 -18.30 12.25
N PHE A 54 -3.82 -17.83 11.38
CA PHE A 54 -4.64 -18.67 10.49
C PHE A 54 -4.07 -18.79 9.06
N GLY A 55 -2.86 -18.27 8.83
CA GLY A 55 -2.19 -18.16 7.53
C GLY A 55 -2.30 -16.78 6.92
N PHE A 56 -1.39 -16.46 6.01
CA PHE A 56 -1.28 -15.15 5.39
C PHE A 56 -1.97 -15.07 4.04
N PRO A 57 -2.54 -13.91 3.66
CA PRO A 57 -2.89 -13.66 2.27
C PRO A 57 -1.64 -13.66 1.40
N SER A 58 -1.75 -14.14 0.16
CA SER A 58 -0.64 -14.20 -0.80
C SER A 58 -0.33 -12.84 -1.41
N VAL A 59 -1.35 -12.00 -1.51
CA VAL A 59 -1.26 -10.57 -1.84
C VAL A 59 -2.15 -9.81 -0.89
N PHE A 60 -1.59 -8.74 -0.32
CA PHE A 60 -2.30 -7.92 0.65
C PHE A 60 -1.84 -6.48 0.54
N ARG A 61 -2.79 -5.55 0.44
CA ARG A 61 -2.56 -4.12 0.30
C ARG A 61 -3.64 -3.35 1.04
N LEU A 62 -3.23 -2.30 1.75
CA LEU A 62 -4.11 -1.31 2.36
C LEU A 62 -3.68 0.07 1.86
N SER A 63 -4.53 0.71 1.09
CA SER A 63 -4.32 2.08 0.56
C SER A 63 -4.89 3.11 1.51
N ASP A 64 -4.14 4.15 1.79
CA ASP A 64 -4.57 5.25 2.65
C ASP A 64 -5.70 6.09 2.03
N PRO A 65 -6.25 7.08 2.76
CA PRO A 65 -7.34 7.89 2.25
C PRO A 65 -7.02 8.64 0.96
N GLU A 66 -5.79 9.17 0.82
CA GLU A 66 -5.40 9.94 -0.36
C GLU A 66 -5.21 9.02 -1.57
N GLU A 67 -4.52 7.89 -1.41
CA GLU A 67 -4.38 6.91 -2.48
C GLU A 67 -5.73 6.31 -2.88
N THR A 68 -6.61 6.03 -1.91
CA THR A 68 -7.97 5.55 -2.20
C THR A 68 -8.77 6.56 -3.01
N ALA A 69 -8.68 7.86 -2.68
CA ALA A 69 -9.36 8.91 -3.41
C ALA A 69 -8.84 9.05 -4.85
N VAL A 70 -7.52 9.01 -5.03
CA VAL A 70 -6.89 9.02 -6.38
C VAL A 70 -7.31 7.79 -7.17
N ALA A 71 -7.25 6.59 -6.59
CA ALA A 71 -7.70 5.37 -7.24
C ALA A 71 -9.17 5.44 -7.67
N PHE A 72 -10.06 5.98 -6.85
CA PHE A 72 -11.47 6.13 -7.20
C PHE A 72 -11.67 7.06 -8.41
N ARG A 73 -10.86 8.10 -8.55
CA ARG A 73 -10.87 8.98 -9.72
C ARG A 73 -10.33 8.28 -10.96
N LEU A 74 -9.16 7.64 -10.86
CA LEU A 74 -8.51 6.94 -11.99
C LEU A 74 -9.36 5.79 -12.55
N TYR A 75 -10.06 5.06 -11.68
CA TYR A 75 -10.95 3.96 -12.10
C TYR A 75 -12.39 4.40 -12.37
N GLY A 76 -12.68 5.70 -12.41
CA GLY A 76 -13.99 6.24 -12.75
C GLY A 76 -15.10 5.90 -11.76
N VAL A 77 -14.76 5.69 -10.50
CA VAL A 77 -15.72 5.39 -9.41
C VAL A 77 -16.17 6.69 -8.72
N ALA A 78 -15.30 7.70 -8.66
CA ALA A 78 -15.61 8.99 -8.05
C ALA A 78 -16.85 9.63 -8.69
N ASP A 79 -17.68 10.30 -7.90
CA ASP A 79 -18.91 11.01 -8.28
C ASP A 79 -20.03 10.11 -8.84
N THR A 80 -19.84 8.81 -8.91
CA THR A 80 -20.87 7.84 -9.35
C THR A 80 -21.92 7.59 -8.26
N VAL A 81 -22.99 6.88 -8.63
CA VAL A 81 -24.02 6.41 -7.67
C VAL A 81 -23.39 5.52 -6.59
N ILE A 82 -22.37 4.72 -6.95
CA ILE A 82 -21.65 3.86 -6.00
C ILE A 82 -20.91 4.71 -4.97
N ASP A 83 -20.24 5.76 -5.40
CA ASP A 83 -19.52 6.69 -4.52
C ASP A 83 -20.46 7.41 -3.56
N LYS A 84 -21.58 7.93 -4.08
CA LYS A 84 -22.64 8.56 -3.27
C LYS A 84 -23.24 7.61 -2.24
N MET A 85 -23.46 6.35 -2.63
CA MET A 85 -23.96 5.31 -1.70
C MET A 85 -22.94 4.98 -0.60
N LEU A 86 -21.65 4.89 -0.94
CA LEU A 86 -20.57 4.69 0.03
C LEU A 86 -20.53 5.84 1.04
N SER A 87 -20.56 7.08 0.55
CA SER A 87 -20.55 8.28 1.37
C SER A 87 -21.76 8.37 2.29
N ALA A 88 -22.96 8.03 1.82
CA ALA A 88 -24.20 7.98 2.62
C ALA A 88 -24.12 6.93 3.74
N LYS A 89 -23.39 5.83 3.55
CA LYS A 89 -23.12 4.80 4.57
C LYS A 89 -21.96 5.16 5.51
N GLY A 90 -21.36 6.35 5.36
CA GLY A 90 -20.29 6.85 6.22
C GLY A 90 -18.87 6.56 5.73
N TYR A 91 -18.70 5.95 4.56
CA TYR A 91 -17.40 5.76 3.91
C TYR A 91 -17.06 6.97 3.05
N LYS A 92 -16.73 8.09 3.71
CA LYS A 92 -16.59 9.41 3.09
C LYS A 92 -15.30 9.50 2.26
N ASP A 93 -15.37 10.22 1.14
CA ASP A 93 -14.19 10.58 0.37
C ASP A 93 -13.17 11.33 1.23
N GLY A 94 -11.87 11.13 0.95
CA GLY A 94 -10.76 11.67 1.73
C GLY A 94 -10.59 11.09 3.14
N LYS A 95 -11.44 10.14 3.58
CA LYS A 95 -11.31 9.42 4.86
C LYS A 95 -11.28 7.91 4.70
N ARG A 96 -12.08 7.38 3.77
CA ARG A 96 -12.16 5.94 3.50
C ARG A 96 -10.85 5.39 2.99
N VAL A 97 -10.58 4.12 3.31
CA VAL A 97 -9.39 3.37 2.88
C VAL A 97 -9.79 2.08 2.19
N LEU A 98 -9.04 1.70 1.18
CA LEU A 98 -9.26 0.49 0.39
C LEU A 98 -8.27 -0.60 0.80
N MET A 99 -8.80 -1.76 1.20
CA MET A 99 -8.04 -2.99 1.39
C MET A 99 -8.34 -3.95 0.26
N LEU A 100 -7.32 -4.53 -0.35
CA LEU A 100 -7.49 -5.54 -1.39
C LEU A 100 -6.41 -6.62 -1.32
N GLY A 101 -6.70 -7.76 -1.92
CA GLY A 101 -5.76 -8.87 -1.97
C GLY A 101 -6.41 -10.19 -2.34
N TRP A 102 -5.64 -11.25 -2.15
CA TRP A 102 -6.13 -12.62 -2.28
C TRP A 102 -5.33 -13.59 -1.42
N SER A 103 -5.97 -14.69 -1.06
CA SER A 103 -5.31 -15.90 -0.56
C SER A 103 -5.19 -16.92 -1.69
N GLU A 104 -4.05 -17.61 -1.77
CA GLU A 104 -3.75 -18.66 -2.73
C GLU A 104 -3.07 -19.82 -2.01
N GLY A 105 -3.28 -21.03 -2.47
CA GLY A 105 -2.73 -22.25 -1.88
C GLY A 105 -3.69 -23.42 -2.04
N GLU A 106 -3.60 -24.40 -1.16
CA GLU A 106 -4.56 -25.50 -1.12
C GLU A 106 -5.98 -24.96 -0.91
N LYS A 107 -6.98 -25.60 -1.50
CA LYS A 107 -8.37 -25.12 -1.57
C LYS A 107 -8.99 -24.80 -0.20
N HIS A 108 -8.77 -25.66 0.79
CA HIS A 108 -9.31 -25.45 2.13
C HIS A 108 -8.54 -24.34 2.86
N PHE A 109 -7.22 -24.28 2.69
CA PHE A 109 -6.38 -23.23 3.24
C PHE A 109 -6.80 -21.85 2.71
N SER A 110 -6.86 -21.67 1.38
CA SER A 110 -7.22 -20.38 0.79
C SER A 110 -8.62 -19.92 1.17
N LYS A 111 -9.57 -20.86 1.26
CA LYS A 111 -10.94 -20.59 1.72
C LYS A 111 -10.98 -20.18 3.20
N ASN A 112 -10.20 -20.86 4.07
CA ASN A 112 -10.14 -20.52 5.48
C ASN A 112 -9.55 -19.13 5.69
N VAL A 113 -8.40 -18.83 5.07
CA VAL A 113 -7.77 -17.50 5.17
C VAL A 113 -8.74 -16.39 4.74
N ALA A 114 -9.39 -16.55 3.58
CA ALA A 114 -10.37 -15.56 3.11
C ALA A 114 -11.55 -15.39 4.08
N LYS A 115 -12.03 -16.47 4.71
CA LYS A 115 -13.12 -16.42 5.71
C LYS A 115 -12.70 -15.69 6.97
N GLN A 116 -11.48 -15.90 7.46
CA GLN A 116 -10.97 -15.20 8.65
C GLN A 116 -10.76 -13.70 8.35
N ILE A 117 -10.22 -13.37 7.18
CA ILE A 117 -10.09 -11.97 6.73
C ILE A 117 -11.47 -11.29 6.68
N ASP A 118 -12.49 -11.94 6.10
CA ASP A 118 -13.85 -11.38 6.06
C ASP A 118 -14.41 -11.11 7.46
N LYS A 119 -14.21 -12.04 8.40
CA LYS A 119 -14.65 -11.88 9.79
C LYS A 119 -13.98 -10.69 10.47
N ILE A 120 -12.65 -10.56 10.31
CA ILE A 120 -11.88 -9.48 10.91
C ILE A 120 -12.25 -8.13 10.27
N CYS A 121 -12.32 -8.04 8.95
CA CYS A 121 -12.73 -6.82 8.26
C CYS A 121 -14.11 -6.34 8.71
N LYS A 122 -15.09 -7.23 8.82
CA LYS A 122 -16.43 -6.90 9.33
C LYS A 122 -16.41 -6.43 10.79
N LYS A 123 -15.60 -7.05 11.64
CA LYS A 123 -15.40 -6.63 13.04
C LYS A 123 -14.93 -5.19 13.13
N HIS A 124 -14.05 -4.76 12.22
CA HIS A 124 -13.54 -3.38 12.10
C HIS A 124 -14.41 -2.47 11.21
N GLY A 125 -15.68 -2.84 10.98
CA GLY A 125 -16.65 -1.99 10.28
C GLY A 125 -16.45 -1.83 8.79
N ALA A 126 -15.70 -2.74 8.15
CA ALA A 126 -15.50 -2.71 6.71
C ALA A 126 -16.73 -3.13 5.93
N MET A 127 -16.88 -2.56 4.75
CA MET A 127 -17.83 -3.00 3.75
C MET A 127 -17.12 -3.80 2.65
N TYR A 128 -17.62 -4.98 2.36
CA TYR A 128 -17.14 -5.80 1.24
C TYR A 128 -17.53 -5.16 -0.11
N THR A 129 -16.56 -4.93 -0.99
CA THR A 129 -16.76 -4.28 -2.29
C THR A 129 -16.66 -5.22 -3.47
N THR A 130 -16.75 -6.51 -3.22
CA THR A 130 -16.62 -7.61 -4.18
C THR A 130 -15.18 -7.83 -4.71
N SER A 131 -14.95 -8.97 -5.35
CA SER A 131 -13.64 -9.28 -5.95
C SER A 131 -13.35 -8.47 -7.24
N ILE A 132 -14.30 -7.67 -7.72
CA ILE A 132 -14.15 -6.89 -8.97
C ILE A 132 -13.04 -5.85 -8.83
N VAL A 133 -12.98 -5.17 -7.69
CA VAL A 133 -11.94 -4.16 -7.42
C VAL A 133 -10.54 -4.78 -7.49
N THR A 134 -10.34 -5.90 -6.81
CA THR A 134 -9.05 -6.62 -6.83
C THR A 134 -8.71 -7.16 -8.22
N LYS A 135 -9.69 -7.62 -8.99
CA LYS A 135 -9.48 -8.06 -10.38
C LYS A 135 -9.08 -6.89 -11.28
N GLY A 136 -9.70 -5.73 -11.12
CA GLY A 136 -9.35 -4.50 -11.85
C GLY A 136 -7.91 -4.09 -11.56
N TRP A 137 -7.55 -4.00 -10.27
CA TRP A 137 -6.19 -3.70 -9.85
C TRP A 137 -5.16 -4.72 -10.36
N GLU A 138 -5.43 -6.02 -10.27
CA GLU A 138 -4.53 -7.08 -10.78
C GLU A 138 -4.25 -6.92 -12.28
N LYS A 139 -5.25 -6.52 -13.06
CA LYS A 139 -5.12 -6.29 -14.50
C LYS A 139 -4.30 -5.04 -14.81
N GLY A 140 -4.50 -3.95 -14.04
CA GLY A 140 -3.87 -2.65 -14.27
C GLY A 140 -2.45 -2.51 -13.71
N ARG A 141 -2.09 -3.29 -12.67
CA ARG A 141 -0.85 -3.07 -11.88
C ARG A 141 0.47 -3.07 -12.66
N PHE A 142 0.48 -3.53 -13.89
CA PHE A 142 1.67 -3.57 -14.74
C PHE A 142 1.68 -2.49 -15.82
N THR A 143 0.65 -1.64 -15.90
CA THR A 143 0.52 -0.58 -16.91
C THR A 143 0.82 0.81 -16.35
N ASP A 144 0.87 0.97 -15.04
CA ASP A 144 1.04 2.26 -14.36
C ASP A 144 2.49 2.83 -14.33
N PRO A 145 3.59 2.06 -14.57
CA PRO A 145 4.96 2.56 -14.43
C PRO A 145 5.32 3.77 -15.31
N TYR A 146 4.63 3.96 -16.41
CA TYR A 146 4.90 5.06 -17.37
C TYR A 146 4.31 6.42 -16.95
N LEU A 147 3.46 6.46 -15.92
CA LEU A 147 2.84 7.69 -15.44
C LEU A 147 3.87 8.74 -14.98
N ARG A 148 5.01 8.30 -14.46
CA ARG A 148 6.11 9.17 -14.02
C ARG A 148 6.66 10.02 -15.16
N GLU A 149 6.86 9.43 -16.33
CA GLU A 149 7.37 10.14 -17.51
C GLU A 149 6.34 11.13 -18.01
N ASP A 150 5.09 10.73 -18.12
CA ASP A 150 3.99 11.59 -18.54
C ASP A 150 3.82 12.81 -17.61
N MET A 151 3.95 12.63 -16.30
CA MET A 151 3.86 13.71 -15.32
C MET A 151 5.07 14.67 -15.41
N GLY A 152 6.26 14.17 -15.75
CA GLY A 152 7.45 14.96 -15.95
C GLY A 152 7.29 16.03 -17.04
N ASP A 153 6.53 15.75 -18.09
CA ASP A 153 6.22 16.69 -19.17
C ASP A 153 5.41 17.91 -18.68
N TYR A 154 4.73 17.79 -17.56
CA TYR A 154 3.99 18.88 -16.91
C TYR A 154 4.77 19.55 -15.76
N GLY A 155 6.06 19.22 -15.59
CA GLY A 155 6.88 19.71 -14.49
C GLY A 155 6.50 19.17 -13.12
N LEU A 156 5.83 18.01 -13.10
CA LEU A 156 5.47 17.28 -11.88
C LEU A 156 6.50 16.18 -11.64
N MET A 157 7.10 16.19 -10.46
CA MET A 157 7.95 15.11 -9.99
C MET A 157 7.10 14.08 -9.25
N LEU A 158 6.98 12.90 -9.84
CA LEU A 158 6.39 11.73 -9.20
C LEU A 158 7.52 10.79 -8.78
N ASP A 159 7.60 10.50 -7.50
CA ASP A 159 8.58 9.54 -6.99
C ASP A 159 8.07 8.77 -5.79
N THR A 160 8.85 7.79 -5.35
CA THR A 160 8.45 6.85 -4.30
C THR A 160 9.58 6.61 -3.33
N LEU A 161 9.23 6.42 -2.06
CA LEU A 161 10.13 5.93 -1.02
C LEU A 161 9.38 4.91 -0.17
N GLU A 162 10.07 3.87 0.24
CA GLU A 162 9.48 2.89 1.14
C GLU A 162 10.32 2.65 2.40
N CYS A 163 9.66 2.14 3.43
CA CYS A 163 10.33 1.78 4.67
C CYS A 163 9.62 0.62 5.37
N ALA A 164 10.41 -0.20 6.06
CA ALA A 164 9.89 -1.24 6.92
C ALA A 164 9.66 -0.69 8.33
N VAL A 165 8.47 -0.94 8.89
CA VAL A 165 8.04 -0.36 10.17
C VAL A 165 7.41 -1.43 11.04
N ASN A 166 7.81 -1.51 12.32
CA ASN A 166 7.13 -2.30 13.32
C ASN A 166 5.79 -1.67 13.71
N TRP A 167 4.82 -2.48 14.10
CA TRP A 167 3.48 -1.98 14.48
C TRP A 167 3.48 -0.87 15.53
N ASP A 168 4.41 -0.89 16.48
CA ASP A 168 4.48 0.09 17.56
C ASP A 168 4.86 1.50 17.10
N ASN A 169 5.63 1.59 16.00
CA ASN A 169 6.02 2.87 15.40
C ASN A 169 5.17 3.26 14.18
N PHE A 170 4.25 2.40 13.77
CA PHE A 170 3.60 2.50 12.47
C PHE A 170 2.88 3.84 12.26
N SER A 171 1.95 4.19 13.14
CA SER A 171 1.19 5.45 13.04
C SER A 171 2.12 6.67 13.14
N LYS A 172 3.12 6.60 14.01
CA LYS A 172 4.10 7.69 14.18
C LYS A 172 4.89 7.97 12.90
N VAL A 173 5.38 6.92 12.22
CA VAL A 173 6.10 7.07 10.95
C VAL A 173 5.16 7.59 9.87
N TYR A 174 4.01 6.94 9.68
CA TYR A 174 3.00 7.32 8.70
C TYR A 174 2.61 8.81 8.80
N GLU A 175 2.22 9.27 9.99
CA GLU A 175 1.76 10.63 10.20
C GLU A 175 2.86 11.68 9.98
N ASN A 176 4.07 11.41 10.48
CA ASN A 176 5.13 12.42 10.43
C ASN A 176 5.79 12.52 9.06
N VAL A 177 5.97 11.40 8.35
CA VAL A 177 6.47 11.43 6.97
C VAL A 177 5.45 12.14 6.07
N ARG A 178 4.17 11.79 6.16
CA ARG A 178 3.14 12.49 5.40
C ARG A 178 3.03 13.97 5.74
N ARG A 179 3.14 14.33 7.02
CA ARG A 179 3.15 15.73 7.45
C ARG A 179 4.30 16.50 6.81
N PHE A 180 5.49 15.90 6.73
CA PHE A 180 6.62 16.51 6.02
C PHE A 180 6.30 16.64 4.53
N CYS A 181 5.86 15.58 3.86
CA CYS A 181 5.51 15.64 2.44
C CYS A 181 4.49 16.74 2.16
N LYS A 182 3.43 16.81 2.95
CA LYS A 182 2.33 17.79 2.80
C LYS A 182 2.67 19.20 3.31
N SER A 183 3.84 19.41 3.91
CA SER A 183 4.31 20.77 4.25
C SER A 183 4.67 21.60 3.00
N ARG A 184 4.96 20.92 1.90
CA ARG A 184 5.07 21.55 0.59
C ARG A 184 3.65 21.78 0.02
N PRO A 185 3.31 23.01 -0.45
CA PRO A 185 2.03 23.29 -1.09
C PRO A 185 1.77 22.39 -2.31
N ASP A 186 0.51 22.16 -2.60
CA ASP A 186 0.04 21.44 -3.80
C ASP A 186 0.68 20.05 -4.00
N THR A 187 1.06 19.39 -2.92
CA THR A 187 1.66 18.06 -2.92
C THR A 187 0.62 16.98 -2.69
N ILE A 188 0.62 15.97 -3.55
CA ILE A 188 -0.05 14.69 -3.31
C ILE A 188 0.93 13.77 -2.58
N CYS A 189 0.46 13.11 -1.51
CA CYS A 189 1.23 12.10 -0.79
C CYS A 189 0.35 10.89 -0.51
N MET A 190 0.30 9.99 -1.45
CA MET A 190 -0.38 8.70 -1.33
C MET A 190 0.47 7.73 -0.52
N THR A 191 -0.17 6.84 0.23
CA THR A 191 0.57 5.84 0.98
C THR A 191 -0.19 4.53 1.00
N HIS A 192 0.51 3.44 0.74
CA HIS A 192 -0.06 2.13 1.00
C HIS A 192 0.85 1.25 1.83
N MET A 193 0.23 0.31 2.49
CA MET A 193 0.91 -0.77 3.18
C MET A 193 1.00 -1.98 2.24
N SER A 194 2.16 -2.61 2.23
CA SER A 194 2.44 -3.87 1.56
C SER A 194 3.46 -4.68 2.37
N HIS A 195 3.86 -5.86 1.87
CA HIS A 195 4.85 -6.70 2.56
C HIS A 195 4.57 -6.84 4.06
N PHE A 196 3.41 -7.38 4.36
CA PHE A 196 2.93 -7.52 5.73
C PHE A 196 3.54 -8.72 6.45
N TYR A 197 3.87 -8.51 7.72
CA TYR A 197 4.40 -9.52 8.63
C TYR A 197 3.71 -9.40 10.00
N PRO A 198 3.79 -10.45 10.87
CA PRO A 198 3.25 -10.35 12.23
C PRO A 198 3.86 -9.20 13.05
N GLN A 199 5.12 -8.80 12.74
CA GLN A 199 5.86 -7.75 13.46
C GLN A 199 5.61 -6.34 12.91
N GLY A 200 5.21 -6.21 11.66
CA GLY A 200 5.08 -4.91 11.00
C GLY A 200 4.74 -5.05 9.52
N ALA A 201 4.90 -3.96 8.79
CA ALA A 201 4.68 -3.92 7.35
C ALA A 201 5.55 -2.85 6.69
N ASN A 202 5.59 -2.84 5.36
CA ASN A 202 6.13 -1.72 4.61
C ASN A 202 5.11 -0.60 4.47
N LEU A 203 5.59 0.62 4.63
CA LEU A 203 4.94 1.84 4.15
C LEU A 203 5.59 2.27 2.84
N TYR A 204 4.80 2.37 1.81
CA TYR A 204 5.20 2.83 0.49
C TYR A 204 4.59 4.21 0.25
N PHE A 205 5.43 5.23 0.26
CA PHE A 205 5.02 6.61 0.04
C PHE A 205 5.19 6.96 -1.44
N ILE A 206 4.14 7.45 -2.07
CA ILE A 206 4.13 7.97 -3.42
C ILE A 206 3.87 9.47 -3.29
N PHE A 207 4.81 10.29 -3.70
CA PHE A 207 4.65 11.73 -3.65
C PHE A 207 4.75 12.36 -5.03
N GLU A 208 3.89 13.31 -5.26
CA GLU A 208 3.82 14.08 -6.48
C GLU A 208 3.80 15.56 -6.12
N ALA A 209 4.75 16.31 -6.65
CA ALA A 209 4.89 17.72 -6.38
C ALA A 209 5.53 18.43 -7.57
N LYS A 210 5.19 19.71 -7.73
CA LYS A 210 5.90 20.57 -8.69
C LYS A 210 7.26 20.94 -8.12
N MET A 211 8.33 20.68 -8.88
CA MET A 211 9.71 21.01 -8.53
C MET A 211 10.29 21.95 -9.57
N ASN A 212 11.15 22.86 -9.15
CA ASN A 212 11.78 23.81 -10.05
C ASN A 212 13.06 23.25 -10.68
N ASP A 213 13.80 22.44 -9.93
CA ASP A 213 15.06 21.85 -10.35
C ASP A 213 15.38 20.58 -9.56
N LEU A 214 16.50 19.94 -9.92
CA LEU A 214 16.97 18.72 -9.30
C LEU A 214 17.44 18.93 -7.85
N ASP A 215 18.01 20.05 -7.52
CA ASP A 215 18.53 20.33 -6.18
C ASP A 215 17.38 20.42 -5.17
N GLU A 216 16.29 21.10 -5.54
CA GLU A 216 15.07 21.17 -4.75
C GLU A 216 14.46 19.76 -4.54
N TYR A 217 14.45 18.94 -5.57
CA TYR A 217 13.99 17.56 -5.48
C TYR A 217 14.85 16.72 -4.52
N LEU A 218 16.17 16.79 -4.64
CA LEU A 218 17.10 16.03 -3.79
C LEU A 218 17.02 16.46 -2.32
N GLU A 219 16.84 17.75 -2.05
CA GLU A 219 16.61 18.26 -0.71
C GLU A 219 15.30 17.73 -0.12
N TYR A 220 14.23 17.76 -0.90
CA TYR A 220 12.93 17.25 -0.48
C TYR A 220 12.97 15.74 -0.22
N GLN A 221 13.56 14.95 -1.11
CA GLN A 221 13.72 13.51 -0.93
C GLN A 221 14.54 13.19 0.34
N ARG A 222 15.65 13.91 0.56
CA ARG A 222 16.47 13.78 1.78
C ARG A 222 15.65 14.04 3.03
N GLY A 223 14.84 15.10 3.02
CA GLY A 223 13.96 15.43 4.14
C GLY A 223 12.92 14.32 4.44
N ILE A 224 12.38 13.63 3.41
CA ILE A 224 11.52 12.47 3.61
C ILE A 224 12.30 11.34 4.26
N MET A 225 13.51 11.03 3.77
CA MET A 225 14.38 9.97 4.32
C MET A 225 14.75 10.24 5.77
N ASP A 226 15.10 11.49 6.11
CA ASP A 226 15.42 11.90 7.48
C ASP A 226 14.23 11.69 8.43
N ASN A 227 13.01 11.99 7.96
CA ASN A 227 11.81 11.73 8.75
C ASN A 227 11.54 10.23 8.92
N ILE A 228 11.74 9.40 7.90
CA ILE A 228 11.63 7.94 8.00
C ILE A 228 12.54 7.41 9.10
N GLN A 229 13.82 7.77 9.07
CA GLN A 229 14.83 7.33 10.06
C GLN A 229 14.54 7.89 11.45
N LYS A 230 14.25 9.19 11.55
CA LYS A 230 13.97 9.88 12.82
C LYS A 230 12.84 9.23 13.61
N TYR A 231 11.84 8.70 12.92
CA TYR A 231 10.67 8.09 13.57
C TYR A 231 10.77 6.57 13.69
N GLY A 232 11.95 5.99 13.43
CA GLY A 232 12.28 4.61 13.77
C GLY A 232 11.83 3.57 12.75
N ALA A 233 11.82 3.93 11.48
CA ALA A 233 11.65 2.99 10.37
C ALA A 233 12.98 2.64 9.71
N ALA A 234 13.09 1.43 9.19
CA ALA A 234 14.20 1.01 8.36
C ALA A 234 13.90 1.40 6.91
N MET A 235 14.75 2.26 6.34
CA MET A 235 14.60 2.69 4.96
C MET A 235 14.90 1.55 4.00
N SER A 236 14.08 1.42 2.98
CA SER A 236 14.28 0.55 1.84
C SER A 236 14.26 1.41 0.58
N HIS A 237 15.05 1.05 -0.40
CA HIS A 237 15.00 1.68 -1.73
C HIS A 237 13.98 0.96 -2.60
N HIS A 238 13.32 1.73 -3.46
CA HIS A 238 12.34 1.18 -4.41
C HIS A 238 12.63 1.66 -5.82
#